data_3965c6ea8a1a65ccfab60e463c692585
#
_entry.id   3965c6ea8a1a65ccfab60e463c692585
#
_cell.length_a   1.000
_cell.length_b   1.000
_cell.length_c   1.000
_cell.angle_alpha   90.00
_cell.angle_beta   90.00
_cell.angle_gamma   90.00
#
_symmetry.space_group_name_H-M   'P 1'
#
loop_
_entity.id
_entity.type
_entity.pdbx_description
1 polymer ?
#
loop_
_entity_poly.entity_id
_entity_poly.type
_entity_poly.pdbx_seq_one_letter_code
_entity_poly.pdbx_strand_id
1 'polypeptide(L)'
;MFTTQEARDILRIDGTDNDVEINALIDALPDYLYHATGYRAYGNYSPIAMTVGRFLLWQWYYGENADTDKLQRVIDCLLKALSAERELP
;
A
#
# COMPACT_ATOMS: atom_id res chain seq x y z
N MET A 1 4.71 -1.22 8.05
CA MET A 1 3.44 -0.55 7.64
C MET A 1 2.23 -1.34 8.09
N PHE A 2 2.05 -2.56 7.63
CA PHE A 2 0.96 -3.44 8.05
C PHE A 2 1.51 -4.72 8.67
N THR A 3 0.78 -5.25 9.66
CA THR A 3 1.05 -6.62 10.13
C THR A 3 0.42 -7.61 9.14
N THR A 4 0.83 -8.87 9.24
CA THR A 4 0.25 -9.93 8.40
C THR A 4 -1.26 -10.04 8.62
N GLN A 5 -1.71 -9.94 9.87
CA GLN A 5 -3.13 -10.02 10.18
C GLN A 5 -3.89 -8.83 9.60
N GLU A 6 -3.34 -7.63 9.71
CA GLU A 6 -3.97 -6.43 9.11
C GLU A 6 -4.10 -6.58 7.60
N ALA A 7 -3.07 -7.11 6.94
CA ALA A 7 -3.10 -7.31 5.49
C ALA A 7 -4.15 -8.36 5.11
N ARG A 8 -4.25 -9.45 5.86
CA ARG A 8 -5.31 -10.44 5.62
C ARG A 8 -6.69 -9.82 5.72
N ASP A 9 -6.90 -8.97 6.73
CA ASP A 9 -8.18 -8.28 6.91
C ASP A 9 -8.48 -7.33 5.75
N ILE A 10 -7.48 -6.58 5.29
CA ILE A 10 -7.62 -5.68 4.14
C ILE A 10 -8.00 -6.49 2.89
N LEU A 11 -7.34 -7.62 2.67
CA LEU A 11 -7.55 -8.47 1.50
C LEU A 11 -8.74 -9.41 1.64
N ARG A 12 -9.36 -9.46 2.83
CA ARG A 12 -10.49 -10.32 3.14
C ARG A 12 -10.16 -11.79 2.95
N ILE A 13 -9.00 -12.19 3.46
CA ILE A 13 -8.51 -13.55 3.37
C ILE A 13 -8.63 -14.23 4.73
N ASP A 14 -9.24 -15.41 4.74
CA ASP A 14 -9.27 -16.27 5.91
C ASP A 14 -8.15 -17.30 5.79
N GLY A 15 -7.48 -17.58 6.91
CA GLY A 15 -6.43 -18.59 6.94
C GLY A 15 -5.06 -18.02 6.59
N THR A 16 -4.05 -18.90 6.61
CA THR A 16 -2.64 -18.49 6.55
C THR A 16 -1.91 -19.02 5.32
N ASP A 17 -2.62 -19.63 4.38
CA ASP A 17 -2.00 -20.30 3.23
C ASP A 17 -1.16 -19.36 2.34
N ASN A 18 -1.53 -18.08 2.31
CA ASN A 18 -0.89 -17.09 1.45
C ASN A 18 0.01 -16.11 2.21
N ASP A 19 0.34 -16.42 3.46
CA ASP A 19 1.09 -15.48 4.31
C ASP A 19 2.47 -15.14 3.75
N VAL A 20 3.15 -16.08 3.09
CA VAL A 20 4.46 -15.80 2.50
C VAL A 20 4.35 -14.71 1.43
N GLU A 21 3.38 -14.84 0.53
CA GLU A 21 3.16 -13.85 -0.51
C GLU A 21 2.72 -12.51 0.06
N ILE A 22 1.82 -12.54 1.04
CA ILE A 22 1.32 -11.34 1.70
C ILE A 22 2.46 -10.60 2.39
N ASN A 23 3.32 -11.30 3.11
CA ASN A 23 4.46 -10.67 3.79
C ASN A 23 5.43 -10.05 2.81
N ALA A 24 5.66 -10.68 1.66
CA ALA A 24 6.52 -10.09 0.63
C ALA A 24 5.95 -8.77 0.12
N LEU A 25 4.63 -8.69 -0.08
CA LEU A 25 3.98 -7.46 -0.51
C LEU A 25 4.04 -6.37 0.56
N ILE A 26 3.83 -6.73 1.82
CA ILE A 26 3.93 -5.80 2.95
C ILE A 26 5.34 -5.20 3.01
N ASP A 27 6.35 -6.04 2.87
CA ASP A 27 7.74 -5.59 2.95
C ASP A 27 8.12 -4.66 1.80
N ALA A 28 7.51 -4.84 0.64
CA ALA A 28 7.79 -4.01 -0.54
C ALA A 28 7.11 -2.64 -0.48
N LEU A 29 6.04 -2.48 0.29
CA LEU A 29 5.26 -1.23 0.31
C LEU A 29 6.08 0.00 0.70
N PRO A 30 6.84 0.00 1.81
CA PRO A 30 7.61 1.21 2.16
C PRO A 30 8.62 1.60 1.11
N ASP A 31 9.33 0.63 0.54
CA ASP A 31 10.31 0.87 -0.51
C ASP A 31 9.65 1.43 -1.77
N TYR A 32 8.52 0.85 -2.15
CA TYR A 32 7.77 1.35 -3.31
C TYR A 32 7.34 2.80 -3.12
N LEU A 33 6.77 3.12 -1.96
CA LEU A 33 6.33 4.48 -1.66
C LEU A 33 7.49 5.47 -1.72
N TYR A 34 8.64 5.08 -1.16
CA TYR A 34 9.81 5.93 -1.20
C TYR A 34 10.30 6.16 -2.65
N HIS A 35 10.39 5.11 -3.44
CA HIS A 35 10.86 5.21 -4.82
C HIS A 35 9.87 5.97 -5.71
N ALA A 36 8.58 5.82 -5.46
CA ALA A 36 7.55 6.48 -6.28
C ALA A 36 7.35 7.94 -5.92
N THR A 37 7.49 8.31 -4.65
CA THR A 37 7.10 9.64 -4.16
C THR A 37 8.17 10.38 -3.39
N GLY A 38 9.21 9.69 -2.93
CA GLY A 38 10.18 10.24 -2.01
C GLY A 38 9.72 10.27 -0.56
N TYR A 39 8.49 9.82 -0.29
CA TYR A 39 7.95 9.82 1.07
C TYR A 39 8.62 8.76 1.93
N ARG A 40 8.96 9.15 3.14
CA ARG A 40 9.52 8.24 4.15
C ARG A 40 8.89 8.57 5.49
N ALA A 41 8.37 7.56 6.17
CA ALA A 41 7.78 7.77 7.49
C ALA A 41 8.86 7.94 8.54
N TYR A 42 8.67 8.92 9.40
CA TYR A 42 9.50 9.14 10.59
C TYR A 42 8.59 8.91 11.79
N GLY A 43 8.46 7.66 12.21
CA GLY A 43 7.48 7.24 13.20
C GLY A 43 6.27 6.65 12.53
N ASN A 44 5.09 7.26 12.74
CA ASN A 44 3.85 6.76 12.15
C ASN A 44 3.70 7.19 10.71
N TYR A 45 3.11 6.32 9.90
CA TYR A 45 2.74 6.66 8.52
C TYR A 45 1.57 7.62 8.51
N SER A 46 1.56 8.57 7.56
CA SER A 46 0.44 9.49 7.41
C SER A 46 -0.82 8.75 6.97
N PRO A 47 -2.01 9.34 7.19
CA PRO A 47 -3.26 8.75 6.70
C PRO A 47 -3.27 8.49 5.20
N ILE A 48 -2.69 9.40 4.41
CA ILE A 48 -2.59 9.22 2.95
C ILE A 48 -1.70 8.02 2.64
N ALA A 49 -0.56 7.88 3.31
CA ALA A 49 0.34 6.75 3.10
C ALA A 49 -0.34 5.43 3.44
N MET A 50 -1.07 5.38 4.56
CA MET A 50 -1.79 4.17 4.94
C MET A 50 -2.89 3.82 3.93
N THR A 51 -3.60 4.82 3.43
CA THR A 51 -4.67 4.62 2.47
C THR A 51 -4.14 4.11 1.14
N VAL A 52 -3.10 4.74 0.59
CA VAL A 52 -2.53 4.28 -0.66
C VAL A 52 -1.90 2.90 -0.51
N GLY A 53 -1.30 2.63 0.65
CA GLY A 53 -0.75 1.30 0.96
C GLY A 53 -1.79 0.20 0.89
N ARG A 54 -3.00 0.45 1.41
CA ARG A 54 -4.11 -0.50 1.32
C ARG A 54 -4.51 -0.78 -0.12
N PHE A 55 -4.63 0.27 -0.94
CA PHE A 55 -5.00 0.12 -2.34
C PHE A 55 -3.92 -0.59 -3.15
N LEU A 56 -2.65 -0.29 -2.89
CA LEU A 56 -1.54 -0.97 -3.55
C LEU A 56 -1.51 -2.45 -3.18
N LEU A 57 -1.70 -2.76 -1.90
CA LEU A 57 -1.73 -4.15 -1.45
C LEU A 57 -2.83 -4.92 -2.17
N TRP A 58 -4.02 -4.33 -2.27
CA TRP A 58 -5.15 -4.92 -2.98
C TRP A 58 -4.83 -5.13 -4.45
N GLN A 59 -4.30 -4.10 -5.12
CA GLN A 59 -3.96 -4.16 -6.53
C GLN A 59 -2.91 -5.22 -6.82
N TRP A 60 -1.86 -5.27 -6.00
CA TRP A 60 -0.78 -6.23 -6.19
C TRP A 60 -1.22 -7.66 -5.94
N TYR A 61 -2.04 -7.85 -4.92
CA TYR A 61 -2.47 -9.20 -4.55
C TYR A 61 -3.47 -9.77 -5.55
N TYR A 62 -4.48 -8.99 -5.91
CA TYR A 62 -5.55 -9.46 -6.80
C TYR A 62 -5.23 -9.28 -8.27
N GLY A 63 -4.30 -8.40 -8.62
CA GLY A 63 -3.83 -8.23 -9.99
C GLY A 63 -4.96 -7.96 -10.97
N GLU A 64 -5.09 -8.81 -11.98
CA GLU A 64 -6.05 -8.63 -13.06
C GLU A 64 -7.51 -8.78 -12.62
N ASN A 65 -7.75 -9.32 -11.43
CA ASN A 65 -9.10 -9.48 -10.92
C ASN A 65 -9.63 -8.22 -10.24
N ALA A 66 -8.81 -7.18 -10.11
CA ALA A 66 -9.24 -5.91 -9.57
C ALA A 66 -9.72 -4.99 -10.69
N ASP A 67 -10.59 -4.02 -10.35
CA ASP A 67 -10.96 -2.96 -11.28
C ASP A 67 -9.76 -2.01 -11.42
N THR A 68 -8.84 -2.35 -12.31
CA THR A 68 -7.53 -1.73 -12.36
C THR A 68 -7.55 -0.27 -12.79
N ASP A 69 -8.42 0.11 -13.72
CA ASP A 69 -8.44 1.48 -14.23
C ASP A 69 -8.88 2.48 -13.15
N LYS A 70 -9.98 2.18 -12.48
CA LYS A 70 -10.51 3.04 -11.42
C LYS A 70 -9.55 3.07 -10.23
N LEU A 71 -9.06 1.91 -9.83
CA LEU A 71 -8.14 1.79 -8.70
C LEU A 71 -6.84 2.54 -9.00
N GLN A 72 -6.32 2.43 -10.22
CA GLN A 72 -5.09 3.10 -10.61
C GLN A 72 -5.24 4.63 -10.54
N ARG A 73 -6.38 5.17 -10.95
CA ARG A 73 -6.63 6.62 -10.85
C ARG A 73 -6.61 7.09 -9.41
N VAL A 74 -7.23 6.35 -8.51
CA VAL A 74 -7.23 6.69 -7.09
C VAL A 74 -5.81 6.62 -6.54
N ILE A 75 -5.08 5.55 -6.86
CA ILE A 75 -3.69 5.39 -6.43
C ILE A 75 -2.83 6.55 -6.93
N ASP A 76 -2.96 6.92 -8.20
CA ASP A 76 -2.17 8.00 -8.78
C ASP A 76 -2.44 9.34 -8.08
N CYS A 77 -3.70 9.64 -7.76
CA CYS A 77 -4.05 10.84 -7.02
C CYS A 77 -3.43 10.83 -5.62
N LEU A 78 -3.49 9.69 -4.94
CA LEU A 78 -2.92 9.57 -3.60
C LEU A 78 -1.39 9.65 -3.61
N LEU A 79 -0.75 9.10 -4.63
CA LEU A 79 0.70 9.19 -4.77
C LEU A 79 1.15 10.63 -4.99
N LYS A 80 0.40 11.40 -5.76
CA LYS A 80 0.69 12.84 -5.93
C LYS A 80 0.58 13.59 -4.61
N ALA A 81 -0.48 13.33 -3.85
CA ALA A 81 -0.66 13.94 -2.54
C ALA A 81 0.46 13.54 -1.59
N LEU A 82 0.87 12.28 -1.62
CA LEU A 82 1.95 11.79 -0.79
C LEU A 82 3.29 12.43 -1.16
N SER A 83 3.52 12.67 -2.45
CA SER A 83 4.73 13.37 -2.90
C SER A 83 4.84 14.77 -2.31
N ALA A 84 3.71 15.45 -2.10
CA ALA A 84 3.70 16.75 -1.44
C ALA A 84 4.09 16.64 0.04
N GLU A 85 3.71 15.55 0.70
CA GLU A 85 4.02 15.35 2.11
C GLU A 85 5.52 15.17 2.39
N ARG A 86 6.30 14.71 1.41
CA ARG A 86 7.75 14.54 1.60
C ARG A 86 8.47 15.85 1.90
N GLU A 87 7.87 16.98 1.50
CA GLU A 87 8.44 18.31 1.71
C GLU A 87 8.20 18.83 3.13
N LEU A 88 7.37 18.15 3.90
CA LEU A 88 7.06 18.57 5.27
C LEU A 88 8.19 18.16 6.21
N PRO A 89 8.62 19.04 7.10
CA PRO A 89 9.65 18.73 8.08
C PRO A 89 9.16 17.70 9.12
#